data_35cd36834d795b3f7817a076bf7a7070
#
_entry.id   35cd36834d795b3f7817a076bf7a7070
#
_cell.length_a   1.000
_cell.length_b   1.000
_cell.length_c   1.000
_cell.angle_alpha   90.00
_cell.angle_beta   90.00
_cell.angle_gamma   90.00
#
_symmetry.space_group_name_H-M   'P 1'
#
loop_
_entity.id
_entity.type
_entity.pdbx_description
1 polymer ?
#
loop_
_entity_poly.entity_id
_entity_poly.type
_entity_poly.pdbx_seq_one_letter_code
_entity_poly.pdbx_strand_id
1 'polypeptide(L)'
;MNLKTLWSAEPPGGLPTKEHFTKKEWEVVQRCHTPERVQQFLRSIPYNRELDGETCYSFRRVVRENRAHCLEGALAAAVILEQHGYPPVVVSIESQDKLDHVLLLFRRNGRIGSVARSRDIGLHGRKPVFRTVRDLVMSYFEPYVDSTGRITGYAVASLYELGEYDWRFSMRNVRKVERHLQDIPHTPLYSSEARYQKARRIYLEFHRKYPDRSPDYFANRTLWLP
;
A
#
# COMPACT_ATOMS: atom_id res chain seq x y z
N MET A 1 5.16 15.62 10.97
CA MET A 1 4.76 14.66 12.04
C MET A 1 5.96 13.78 12.39
N ASN A 2 6.18 13.47 13.68
CA ASN A 2 7.29 12.63 14.09
C ASN A 2 6.92 11.15 13.87
N LEU A 3 7.67 10.42 13.05
CA LEU A 3 7.43 8.99 12.79
C LEU A 3 7.34 8.13 14.06
N LYS A 4 8.04 8.52 15.15
CA LYS A 4 7.96 7.80 16.43
C LYS A 4 6.54 7.78 16.98
N THR A 5 5.82 8.90 16.88
CA THR A 5 4.44 9.05 17.36
C THR A 5 3.48 8.16 16.57
N LEU A 6 3.69 8.01 15.25
CA LEU A 6 2.85 7.16 14.41
C LEU A 6 2.95 5.67 14.78
N TRP A 7 4.15 5.22 15.18
CA TRP A 7 4.37 3.81 15.56
C TRP A 7 3.88 3.46 16.95
N SER A 8 3.62 4.45 17.80
CA SER A 8 3.11 4.27 19.17
C SER A 8 1.67 4.76 19.34
N ALA A 9 0.99 5.14 18.26
CA ALA A 9 -0.39 5.56 18.32
C ALA A 9 -1.30 4.39 18.72
N GLU A 10 -2.24 4.67 19.61
CA GLU A 10 -3.26 3.72 20.03
C GLU A 10 -4.56 3.94 19.26
N PRO A 11 -5.34 2.87 19.04
CA PRO A 11 -6.60 2.97 18.32
C PRO A 11 -7.63 3.77 19.13
N PRO A 12 -8.28 4.78 18.55
CA PRO A 12 -9.44 5.41 19.15
C PRO A 12 -10.51 4.37 19.48
N GLY A 13 -10.94 4.30 20.75
CA GLY A 13 -11.94 3.32 21.21
C GLY A 13 -11.44 1.87 21.35
N GLY A 14 -10.14 1.63 21.21
CA GLY A 14 -9.53 0.31 21.32
C GLY A 14 -9.51 -0.48 20.01
N LEU A 15 -8.82 -1.63 20.01
CA LEU A 15 -8.80 -2.54 18.86
C LEU A 15 -10.16 -3.24 18.70
N PRO A 16 -10.62 -3.45 17.46
CA PRO A 16 -11.79 -4.27 17.20
C PRO A 16 -11.61 -5.67 17.79
N THR A 17 -12.59 -6.15 18.54
CA THR A 17 -12.60 -7.50 19.07
C THR A 17 -13.15 -8.49 18.04
N LYS A 18 -13.00 -9.80 18.27
CA LYS A 18 -13.44 -10.86 17.35
C LYS A 18 -14.90 -10.71 16.91
N GLU A 19 -15.75 -10.20 17.78
CA GLU A 19 -17.20 -10.02 17.56
C GLU A 19 -17.52 -8.99 16.47
N HIS A 20 -16.59 -8.08 16.17
CA HIS A 20 -16.74 -7.12 15.07
C HIS A 20 -16.53 -7.75 13.68
N PHE A 21 -15.89 -8.92 13.64
CA PHE A 21 -15.55 -9.62 12.41
C PHE A 21 -16.60 -10.70 12.08
N THR A 22 -16.89 -10.87 10.81
CA THR A 22 -17.55 -12.10 10.34
C THR A 22 -16.59 -13.30 10.49
N LYS A 23 -17.11 -14.51 10.46
CA LYS A 23 -16.31 -15.75 10.51
C LYS A 23 -15.20 -15.74 9.44
N LYS A 24 -15.56 -15.41 8.19
CA LYS A 24 -14.61 -15.37 7.06
C LYS A 24 -13.51 -14.30 7.26
N GLU A 25 -13.88 -13.11 7.75
CA GLU A 25 -12.93 -12.04 8.05
C GLU A 25 -11.94 -12.48 9.14
N TRP A 26 -12.44 -13.10 10.21
CA TRP A 26 -11.62 -13.57 11.33
C TRP A 26 -10.66 -14.69 10.90
N GLU A 27 -11.11 -15.61 10.05
CA GLU A 27 -10.25 -16.65 9.45
C GLU A 27 -9.09 -16.03 8.64
N VAL A 28 -9.36 -14.95 7.90
CA VAL A 28 -8.30 -14.20 7.18
C VAL A 28 -7.31 -13.58 8.16
N VAL A 29 -7.81 -12.90 9.21
CA VAL A 29 -6.96 -12.28 10.25
C VAL A 29 -6.07 -13.34 10.90
N GLN A 30 -6.62 -14.47 11.33
CA GLN A 30 -5.86 -15.53 12.00
C GLN A 30 -4.78 -16.16 11.09
N ARG A 31 -5.10 -16.40 9.83
CA ARG A 31 -4.18 -16.98 8.86
C ARG A 31 -3.06 -16.02 8.45
N CYS A 32 -3.36 -14.72 8.38
CA CYS A 32 -2.47 -13.69 7.88
C CYS A 32 -1.78 -12.91 9.01
N HIS A 33 -1.17 -13.60 9.97
CA HIS A 33 -0.58 -13.04 11.18
C HIS A 33 0.80 -12.38 11.00
N THR A 34 1.36 -12.36 9.80
CA THR A 34 2.63 -11.66 9.48
C THR A 34 2.50 -10.84 8.21
N PRO A 35 3.31 -9.78 8.02
CA PRO A 35 3.32 -8.99 6.78
C PRO A 35 3.49 -9.83 5.52
N GLU A 36 4.31 -10.90 5.56
CA GLU A 36 4.53 -11.82 4.45
C GLU A 36 3.25 -12.58 4.09
N ARG A 37 2.52 -13.08 5.10
CA ARG A 37 1.24 -13.75 4.90
C ARG A 37 0.16 -12.82 4.36
N VAL A 38 0.13 -11.58 4.84
CA VAL A 38 -0.77 -10.56 4.29
C VAL A 38 -0.41 -10.24 2.84
N GLN A 39 0.87 -10.12 2.50
CA GLN A 39 1.30 -9.90 1.12
C GLN A 39 0.88 -11.06 0.20
N GLN A 40 1.02 -12.30 0.66
CA GLN A 40 0.57 -13.49 -0.07
C GLN A 40 -0.95 -13.49 -0.27
N PHE A 41 -1.71 -13.15 0.77
CA PHE A 41 -3.17 -13.00 0.68
C PHE A 41 -3.56 -11.95 -0.37
N LEU A 42 -2.97 -10.75 -0.32
CA LEU A 42 -3.26 -9.69 -1.28
C LEU A 42 -2.89 -10.07 -2.72
N ARG A 43 -1.85 -10.87 -2.91
CA ARG A 43 -1.48 -11.40 -4.23
C ARG A 43 -2.46 -12.45 -4.75
N SER A 44 -3.08 -13.22 -3.84
CA SER A 44 -3.99 -14.29 -4.20
C SER A 44 -5.37 -13.83 -4.66
N ILE A 45 -5.76 -12.59 -4.33
CA ILE A 45 -7.03 -12.02 -4.77
C ILE A 45 -6.86 -11.21 -6.06
N PRO A 46 -7.87 -11.15 -6.96
CA PRO A 46 -7.83 -10.32 -8.16
C PRO A 46 -7.57 -8.84 -7.87
N TYR A 47 -6.89 -8.16 -8.80
CA TYR A 47 -6.80 -6.70 -8.75
C TYR A 47 -8.15 -6.07 -9.11
N ASN A 48 -8.62 -5.15 -8.28
CA ASN A 48 -9.83 -4.39 -8.57
C ASN A 48 -9.55 -3.32 -9.63
N ARG A 49 -10.06 -3.53 -10.84
CA ARG A 49 -9.87 -2.63 -11.99
C ARG A 49 -10.95 -1.56 -12.11
N GLU A 50 -11.91 -1.55 -11.15
CA GLU A 50 -12.96 -0.54 -11.06
C GLU A 50 -13.78 -0.37 -12.34
N LEU A 51 -14.03 -1.49 -13.06
CA LEU A 51 -14.74 -1.49 -14.34
C LEU A 51 -16.17 -0.93 -14.27
N ASP A 52 -16.79 -1.01 -13.08
CA ASP A 52 -18.14 -0.55 -12.80
C ASP A 52 -18.17 0.82 -12.08
N GLY A 53 -17.07 1.55 -12.14
CA GLY A 53 -16.89 2.84 -11.47
C GLY A 53 -15.96 2.77 -10.27
N GLU A 54 -15.50 3.94 -9.82
CA GLU A 54 -14.52 4.08 -8.74
C GLU A 54 -15.03 3.52 -7.43
N THR A 55 -14.14 2.82 -6.74
CA THR A 55 -14.40 2.19 -5.44
C THR A 55 -13.40 2.66 -4.38
N CYS A 56 -13.74 2.42 -3.12
CA CYS A 56 -12.83 2.57 -1.98
C CYS A 56 -13.31 1.58 -0.91
N TYR A 57 -12.96 0.31 -1.08
CA TYR A 57 -13.46 -0.76 -0.23
C TYR A 57 -12.74 -0.77 1.13
N SER A 58 -13.54 -0.90 2.19
CA SER A 58 -13.05 -1.31 3.51
C SER A 58 -12.50 -2.75 3.48
N PHE A 59 -11.85 -3.19 4.55
CA PHE A 59 -11.45 -4.60 4.72
C PHE A 59 -12.64 -5.55 4.55
N ARG A 60 -13.80 -5.25 5.17
CA ARG A 60 -15.02 -6.06 5.04
C ARG A 60 -15.42 -6.25 3.59
N ARG A 61 -15.40 -5.19 2.81
CA ARG A 61 -15.72 -5.27 1.38
C ARG A 61 -14.65 -6.02 0.59
N VAL A 62 -13.37 -5.82 0.87
CA VAL A 62 -12.28 -6.58 0.23
C VAL A 62 -12.46 -8.08 0.43
N VAL A 63 -12.76 -8.53 1.66
CA VAL A 63 -13.00 -9.96 1.95
C VAL A 63 -14.26 -10.48 1.28
N ARG A 64 -15.32 -9.68 1.22
CA ARG A 64 -16.59 -10.03 0.58
C ARG A 64 -16.47 -10.11 -0.94
N GLU A 65 -15.94 -9.04 -1.57
CA GLU A 65 -15.84 -8.91 -3.02
C GLU A 65 -14.63 -9.69 -3.59
N ASN A 66 -13.74 -10.15 -2.72
CA ASN A 66 -12.52 -10.90 -3.04
C ASN A 66 -11.64 -10.23 -4.09
N ARG A 67 -11.51 -8.90 -4.02
CA ARG A 67 -10.67 -8.08 -4.91
C ARG A 67 -10.25 -6.79 -4.21
N ALA A 68 -9.11 -6.22 -4.62
CA ALA A 68 -8.63 -4.93 -4.10
C ALA A 68 -7.72 -4.21 -5.09
N HIS A 69 -7.80 -2.88 -5.16
CA HIS A 69 -6.76 -2.02 -5.70
C HIS A 69 -5.78 -1.59 -4.59
N CYS A 70 -4.85 -0.65 -4.87
CA CYS A 70 -3.75 -0.32 -3.94
C CYS A 70 -4.24 0.18 -2.58
N LEU A 71 -5.13 1.17 -2.53
CA LEU A 71 -5.67 1.72 -1.29
C LEU A 71 -6.48 0.67 -0.52
N GLU A 72 -7.37 -0.05 -1.19
CA GLU A 72 -8.18 -1.12 -0.59
C GLU A 72 -7.31 -2.24 0.01
N GLY A 73 -6.24 -2.62 -0.71
CA GLY A 73 -5.25 -3.57 -0.23
C GLY A 73 -4.48 -3.07 0.99
N ALA A 74 -4.13 -1.78 1.02
CA ALA A 74 -3.48 -1.16 2.18
C ALA A 74 -4.42 -1.13 3.40
N LEU A 75 -5.71 -0.81 3.20
CA LEU A 75 -6.73 -0.85 4.25
C LEU A 75 -6.94 -2.27 4.79
N ALA A 76 -7.01 -3.26 3.89
CA ALA A 76 -7.15 -4.66 4.31
C ALA A 76 -5.92 -5.12 5.10
N ALA A 77 -4.72 -4.80 4.63
CA ALA A 77 -3.49 -5.10 5.36
C ALA A 77 -3.45 -4.41 6.74
N ALA A 78 -3.93 -3.16 6.83
CA ALA A 78 -3.98 -2.40 8.07
C ALA A 78 -4.87 -3.10 9.12
N VAL A 79 -6.10 -3.50 8.74
CA VAL A 79 -7.02 -4.18 9.65
C VAL A 79 -6.47 -5.54 10.11
N ILE A 80 -5.89 -6.30 9.18
CA ILE A 80 -5.33 -7.61 9.54
C ILE A 80 -4.16 -7.44 10.51
N LEU A 81 -3.21 -6.57 10.18
CA LEU A 81 -1.97 -6.44 10.93
C LEU A 81 -2.12 -5.67 12.25
N GLU A 82 -3.11 -4.78 12.40
CA GLU A 82 -3.37 -4.15 13.70
C GLU A 82 -3.78 -5.18 14.77
N GLN A 83 -4.44 -6.29 14.39
CA GLN A 83 -4.75 -7.40 15.29
C GLN A 83 -3.51 -8.19 15.75
N HIS A 84 -2.38 -7.95 15.11
CA HIS A 84 -1.08 -8.58 15.40
C HIS A 84 -0.02 -7.58 15.87
N GLY A 85 -0.46 -6.41 16.39
CA GLY A 85 0.42 -5.41 17.02
C GLY A 85 1.17 -4.50 16.04
N TYR A 86 0.78 -4.43 14.76
CA TYR A 86 1.32 -3.47 13.80
C TYR A 86 0.33 -2.31 13.63
N PRO A 87 0.70 -1.06 13.99
CA PRO A 87 -0.20 0.07 13.83
C PRO A 87 -0.51 0.35 12.35
N PRO A 88 -1.71 0.87 12.03
CA PRO A 88 -2.18 1.09 10.67
C PRO A 88 -1.55 2.35 10.05
N VAL A 89 -0.24 2.33 9.86
CA VAL A 89 0.53 3.43 9.26
C VAL A 89 0.63 3.21 7.76
N VAL A 90 0.16 4.16 6.97
CA VAL A 90 0.18 4.09 5.51
C VAL A 90 1.08 5.16 4.91
N VAL A 91 1.60 4.88 3.72
CA VAL A 91 2.27 5.85 2.84
C VAL A 91 1.42 6.06 1.62
N SER A 92 1.10 7.29 1.31
CA SER A 92 0.61 7.74 0.00
C SER A 92 1.80 8.20 -0.83
N ILE A 93 2.01 7.60 -1.99
CA ILE A 93 3.04 7.98 -2.97
C ILE A 93 2.34 8.74 -4.07
N GLU A 94 2.73 10.00 -4.26
CA GLU A 94 2.21 10.88 -5.29
C GLU A 94 2.96 10.71 -6.60
N SER A 95 2.22 10.71 -7.71
CA SER A 95 2.76 10.64 -9.06
C SER A 95 2.44 11.88 -9.89
N GLN A 96 3.33 12.20 -10.84
CA GLN A 96 3.11 13.32 -11.77
C GLN A 96 1.87 13.15 -12.66
N ASP A 97 1.43 11.91 -12.91
CA ASP A 97 0.24 11.58 -13.71
C ASP A 97 -1.02 11.32 -12.87
N LYS A 98 -0.94 11.58 -11.55
CA LYS A 98 -2.03 11.40 -10.58
C LYS A 98 -2.47 9.94 -10.37
N LEU A 99 -1.70 8.98 -10.85
CA LEU A 99 -1.90 7.57 -10.52
C LEU A 99 -1.13 7.21 -9.24
N ASP A 100 -1.67 7.65 -8.13
CA ASP A 100 -1.04 7.51 -6.82
C ASP A 100 -1.04 6.05 -6.34
N HIS A 101 -0.14 5.73 -5.40
CA HIS A 101 -0.02 4.40 -4.84
C HIS A 101 0.02 4.42 -3.32
N VAL A 102 -0.79 3.58 -2.68
CA VAL A 102 -0.87 3.50 -1.22
C VAL A 102 -0.32 2.17 -0.73
N LEU A 103 0.53 2.24 0.28
CA LEU A 103 1.18 1.09 0.93
C LEU A 103 0.85 1.09 2.41
N LEU A 104 0.72 -0.09 3.03
CA LEU A 104 0.84 -0.21 4.48
C LEU A 104 2.32 -0.33 4.87
N LEU A 105 2.75 0.44 5.85
CA LEU A 105 4.07 0.29 6.46
C LEU A 105 4.02 -0.67 7.65
N PHE A 106 5.11 -1.40 7.85
CA PHE A 106 5.37 -2.12 9.09
C PHE A 106 6.82 -1.95 9.54
N ARG A 107 7.06 -2.18 10.83
CA ARG A 107 8.41 -2.10 11.40
C ARG A 107 8.78 -3.42 12.06
N ARG A 108 9.99 -3.92 11.77
CA ARG A 108 10.54 -5.13 12.39
C ARG A 108 12.04 -4.92 12.63
N ASN A 109 12.52 -5.17 13.84
CA ASN A 109 13.92 -5.01 14.24
C ASN A 109 14.50 -3.63 13.88
N GLY A 110 13.72 -2.57 14.11
CA GLY A 110 14.12 -1.19 13.81
C GLY A 110 14.14 -0.82 12.32
N ARG A 111 13.76 -1.73 11.43
CA ARG A 111 13.70 -1.50 9.97
C ARG A 111 12.27 -1.42 9.49
N ILE A 112 12.06 -0.66 8.43
CA ILE A 112 10.77 -0.42 7.79
C ILE A 112 10.63 -1.34 6.59
N GLY A 113 9.47 -1.97 6.46
CA GLY A 113 9.00 -2.67 5.28
C GLY A 113 7.60 -2.20 4.90
N SER A 114 7.05 -2.77 3.84
CA SER A 114 5.70 -2.44 3.38
C SER A 114 4.95 -3.66 2.86
N VAL A 115 3.63 -3.59 2.96
CA VAL A 115 2.68 -4.48 2.28
C VAL A 115 1.89 -3.65 1.28
N ALA A 116 1.75 -4.14 0.06
CA ALA A 116 1.06 -3.40 -0.99
C ALA A 116 0.38 -4.31 -2.01
N ARG A 117 -0.69 -3.80 -2.63
CA ARG A 117 -1.38 -4.41 -3.77
C ARG A 117 -1.26 -3.53 -4.99
N SER A 118 -0.81 -4.09 -6.11
CA SER A 118 -0.75 -3.40 -7.40
C SER A 118 -1.05 -4.37 -8.54
N ARG A 119 -1.31 -3.84 -9.72
CA ARG A 119 -1.30 -4.59 -10.98
C ARG A 119 0.11 -5.08 -11.29
N ASP A 120 1.09 -4.23 -11.00
CA ASP A 120 2.49 -4.44 -11.33
C ASP A 120 3.23 -5.05 -10.14
N ILE A 121 3.89 -6.18 -10.38
CA ILE A 121 4.59 -6.94 -9.34
C ILE A 121 5.73 -6.11 -8.70
N GLY A 122 6.34 -5.19 -9.46
CA GLY A 122 7.36 -4.27 -8.97
C GLY A 122 6.87 -3.29 -7.90
N LEU A 123 5.55 -3.06 -7.82
CA LEU A 123 4.91 -2.17 -6.86
C LEU A 123 4.30 -2.91 -5.64
N HIS A 124 4.54 -4.21 -5.50
CA HIS A 124 4.18 -4.96 -4.30
C HIS A 124 5.09 -4.60 -3.11
N GLY A 125 4.81 -5.17 -1.94
CA GLY A 125 5.50 -4.84 -0.68
C GLY A 125 7.02 -5.04 -0.69
N ARG A 126 7.66 -4.47 0.34
CA ARG A 126 9.11 -4.53 0.56
C ARG A 126 9.45 -5.18 1.89
N LYS A 127 10.56 -5.93 1.91
CA LYS A 127 11.15 -6.48 3.14
C LYS A 127 11.53 -5.37 4.13
N PRO A 128 11.53 -5.64 5.45
CA PRO A 128 11.89 -4.65 6.47
C PRO A 128 13.41 -4.45 6.55
N VAL A 129 13.98 -3.78 5.56
CA VAL A 129 15.42 -3.51 5.46
C VAL A 129 15.76 -2.01 5.46
N PHE A 130 14.76 -1.14 5.27
CA PHE A 130 14.95 0.29 5.12
C PHE A 130 15.09 1.00 6.47
N ARG A 131 15.95 2.01 6.54
CA ARG A 131 16.14 2.85 7.73
C ARG A 131 15.13 4.00 7.78
N THR A 132 14.77 4.53 6.61
CA THR A 132 13.86 5.68 6.48
C THR A 132 12.71 5.34 5.52
N VAL A 133 11.59 6.05 5.67
CA VAL A 133 10.47 5.95 4.71
C VAL A 133 10.91 6.42 3.33
N ARG A 134 11.74 7.47 3.26
CA ARG A 134 12.29 7.97 2.00
C ARG A 134 13.04 6.88 1.23
N ASP A 135 13.89 6.11 1.89
CA ASP A 135 14.65 5.02 1.25
C ASP A 135 13.70 3.91 0.75
N LEU A 136 12.67 3.60 1.54
CA LEU A 136 11.63 2.65 1.14
C LEU A 136 10.89 3.15 -0.10
N VAL A 137 10.41 4.41 -0.11
CA VAL A 137 9.74 5.02 -1.27
C VAL A 137 10.66 5.04 -2.49
N MET A 138 11.94 5.40 -2.32
CA MET A 138 12.93 5.38 -3.41
C MET A 138 13.16 3.99 -4.00
N SER A 139 12.88 2.91 -3.27
CA SER A 139 12.94 1.54 -3.81
C SER A 139 11.83 1.22 -4.82
N TYR A 140 10.81 2.06 -4.87
CA TYR A 140 9.72 1.97 -5.86
C TYR A 140 9.98 2.84 -7.11
N PHE A 141 11.04 3.65 -7.12
CA PHE A 141 11.22 4.64 -8.19
C PHE A 141 11.22 4.01 -9.58
N GLU A 142 12.10 3.05 -9.86
CA GLU A 142 12.16 2.40 -11.18
C GLU A 142 10.88 1.61 -11.51
N PRO A 143 10.32 0.79 -10.60
CA PRO A 143 9.05 0.10 -10.84
C PRO A 143 7.84 1.02 -11.06
N TYR A 144 7.92 2.27 -10.58
CA TYR A 144 6.86 3.26 -10.74
C TYR A 144 6.89 3.99 -12.06
N VAL A 145 8.06 4.01 -12.73
CA VAL A 145 8.21 4.67 -14.02
C VAL A 145 7.60 3.80 -15.12
N ASP A 146 6.57 4.34 -15.75
CA ASP A 146 5.95 3.79 -16.95
C ASP A 146 6.04 4.80 -18.12
N SER A 147 5.00 4.92 -18.95
CA SER A 147 4.95 5.91 -20.03
C SER A 147 4.83 7.35 -19.52
N THR A 148 4.16 7.57 -18.39
CA THR A 148 3.80 8.87 -17.82
C THR A 148 4.13 9.00 -16.33
N GLY A 149 4.21 7.89 -15.60
CA GLY A 149 4.38 7.84 -14.15
C GLY A 149 5.78 8.25 -13.70
N ARG A 150 5.85 9.02 -12.61
CA ARG A 150 7.07 9.39 -11.90
C ARG A 150 6.70 9.80 -10.48
N ILE A 151 7.36 9.25 -9.48
CA ILE A 151 7.15 9.67 -8.10
C ILE A 151 7.59 11.13 -7.93
N THR A 152 6.69 11.96 -7.42
CA THR A 152 6.91 13.39 -7.13
C THR A 152 6.94 13.70 -5.65
N GLY A 153 6.30 12.86 -4.82
CA GLY A 153 6.22 13.08 -3.39
C GLY A 153 5.69 11.86 -2.65
N TYR A 154 5.67 11.97 -1.33
CA TYR A 154 5.01 10.99 -0.47
C TYR A 154 4.55 11.63 0.83
N ALA A 155 3.50 11.07 1.42
CA ALA A 155 3.03 11.43 2.75
C ALA A 155 2.85 10.17 3.60
N VAL A 156 2.96 10.32 4.94
CA VAL A 156 2.76 9.23 5.90
C VAL A 156 1.65 9.64 6.85
N ALA A 157 0.69 8.74 7.05
CA ALA A 157 -0.44 8.94 7.94
C ALA A 157 -0.70 7.70 8.80
N SER A 158 -1.27 7.91 9.98
CA SER A 158 -1.93 6.85 10.73
C SER A 158 -3.42 6.85 10.41
N LEU A 159 -4.00 5.69 10.09
CA LEU A 159 -5.46 5.61 9.91
C LEU A 159 -6.22 5.85 11.22
N TYR A 160 -5.54 5.85 12.36
CA TYR A 160 -6.14 6.27 13.64
C TYR A 160 -6.48 7.77 13.67
N GLU A 161 -5.86 8.60 12.81
CA GLU A 161 -6.20 10.02 12.67
C GLU A 161 -7.64 10.26 12.14
N LEU A 162 -8.26 9.22 11.57
CA LEU A 162 -9.66 9.27 11.13
C LEU A 162 -10.66 9.20 12.30
N GLY A 163 -10.18 8.97 13.54
CA GLY A 163 -11.02 8.90 14.74
C GLY A 163 -12.02 7.74 14.68
N GLU A 164 -13.27 8.04 15.00
CA GLU A 164 -14.37 7.06 15.03
C GLU A 164 -14.92 6.68 13.65
N TYR A 165 -14.34 7.22 12.54
CA TYR A 165 -14.79 6.87 11.21
C TYR A 165 -14.54 5.40 10.90
N ASP A 166 -15.61 4.65 10.60
CA ASP A 166 -15.51 3.22 10.27
C ASP A 166 -14.92 2.98 8.88
N TRP A 167 -13.59 3.02 8.80
CA TRP A 167 -12.84 2.64 7.63
C TRP A 167 -12.59 1.13 7.52
N ARG A 168 -12.86 0.37 8.61
CA ARG A 168 -12.56 -1.07 8.71
C ARG A 168 -13.67 -1.94 8.15
N PHE A 169 -14.93 -1.68 8.57
CA PHE A 169 -16.06 -2.60 8.37
C PHE A 169 -17.20 -2.01 7.56
N SER A 170 -17.11 -0.74 7.16
CA SER A 170 -18.14 -0.08 6.37
C SER A 170 -18.48 -0.87 5.10
N MET A 171 -19.77 -1.06 4.83
CA MET A 171 -20.27 -1.62 3.56
C MET A 171 -20.34 -0.59 2.44
N ARG A 172 -20.14 0.69 2.75
CA ARG A 172 -20.05 1.79 1.78
C ARG A 172 -18.59 2.05 1.41
N ASN A 173 -18.35 2.76 0.32
CA ASN A 173 -17.01 3.25 -0.03
C ASN A 173 -16.49 4.19 1.06
N VAL A 174 -15.25 3.96 1.52
CA VAL A 174 -14.63 4.71 2.61
C VAL A 174 -13.85 5.94 2.10
N ARG A 175 -14.48 6.74 1.27
CA ARG A 175 -13.90 7.90 0.59
C ARG A 175 -13.27 8.96 1.50
N LYS A 176 -13.62 8.98 2.81
CA LYS A 176 -12.97 9.87 3.78
C LYS A 176 -11.49 9.52 3.96
N VAL A 177 -11.12 8.23 3.80
CA VAL A 177 -9.72 7.81 3.83
C VAL A 177 -8.96 8.39 2.65
N GLU A 178 -9.51 8.24 1.45
CA GLU A 178 -8.90 8.76 0.22
C GLU A 178 -8.68 10.27 0.30
N ARG A 179 -9.71 11.03 0.67
CA ARG A 179 -9.62 12.48 0.87
C ARG A 179 -8.58 12.85 1.93
N HIS A 180 -8.56 12.15 3.07
CA HIS A 180 -7.57 12.40 4.11
C HIS A 180 -6.14 12.23 3.58
N LEU A 181 -5.86 11.20 2.78
CA LEU A 181 -4.53 10.97 2.20
C LEU A 181 -4.16 12.02 1.12
N GLN A 182 -5.15 12.57 0.41
CA GLN A 182 -4.95 13.65 -0.56
C GLN A 182 -4.70 15.00 0.10
N ASP A 183 -5.35 15.26 1.24
CA ASP A 183 -5.30 16.55 1.95
C ASP A 183 -4.01 16.73 2.78
N ILE A 184 -3.33 15.65 3.17
CA ILE A 184 -2.09 15.75 3.96
C ILE A 184 -0.91 16.24 3.10
N PRO A 185 -0.06 17.15 3.63
CA PRO A 185 1.09 17.63 2.88
C PRO A 185 2.06 16.52 2.48
N HIS A 186 2.35 16.39 1.21
CA HIS A 186 3.34 15.45 0.69
C HIS A 186 4.75 16.05 0.75
N THR A 187 5.70 15.25 1.23
CA THR A 187 7.12 15.59 1.18
C THR A 187 7.62 15.40 -0.24
N PRO A 188 8.14 16.45 -0.91
CA PRO A 188 8.64 16.33 -2.28
C PRO A 188 9.78 15.32 -2.40
N LEU A 189 9.76 14.55 -3.47
CA LEU A 189 10.79 13.59 -3.82
C LEU A 189 11.38 13.89 -5.18
N TYR A 190 12.58 14.42 -5.20
CA TYR A 190 13.24 14.80 -6.44
C TYR A 190 14.07 13.65 -7.00
N SER A 191 13.95 13.43 -8.31
CA SER A 191 14.81 12.54 -9.09
C SER A 191 15.33 13.31 -10.31
N SER A 192 16.56 12.99 -10.74
CA SER A 192 17.11 13.65 -11.94
C SER A 192 16.36 13.24 -13.20
N GLU A 193 16.24 14.18 -14.14
CA GLU A 193 15.60 13.92 -15.42
C GLU A 193 16.30 12.78 -16.19
N ALA A 194 17.62 12.74 -16.14
CA ALA A 194 18.41 11.67 -16.77
C ALA A 194 18.05 10.28 -16.23
N ARG A 195 17.86 10.15 -14.90
CA ARG A 195 17.43 8.89 -14.26
C ARG A 195 16.02 8.50 -14.71
N TYR A 196 15.10 9.46 -14.73
CA TYR A 196 13.73 9.23 -15.18
C TYR A 196 13.69 8.77 -16.64
N GLN A 197 14.34 9.50 -17.54
CA GLN A 197 14.35 9.17 -18.96
C GLN A 197 15.02 7.82 -19.25
N LYS A 198 16.07 7.46 -18.49
CA LYS A 198 16.68 6.13 -18.57
C LYS A 198 15.67 5.03 -18.19
N ALA A 199 14.99 5.17 -17.05
CA ALA A 199 14.00 4.18 -16.60
C ALA A 199 12.82 4.09 -17.58
N ARG A 200 12.30 5.23 -18.04
CA ARG A 200 11.20 5.31 -19.01
C ARG A 200 11.55 4.63 -20.35
N ARG A 201 12.75 4.84 -20.85
CA ARG A 201 13.20 4.17 -22.07
C ARG A 201 13.22 2.65 -21.91
N ILE A 202 13.78 2.15 -20.79
CA ILE A 202 13.81 0.71 -20.48
C ILE A 202 12.38 0.15 -20.42
N TYR A 203 11.45 0.86 -19.77
CA TYR A 203 10.06 0.47 -19.70
C TYR A 203 9.41 0.36 -21.08
N LEU A 204 9.55 1.40 -21.91
CA LEU A 204 8.97 1.43 -23.25
C LEU A 204 9.56 0.35 -24.18
N GLU A 205 10.87 0.11 -24.11
CA GLU A 205 11.52 -0.97 -24.85
C GLU A 205 11.03 -2.35 -24.40
N PHE A 206 10.85 -2.56 -23.09
CA PHE A 206 10.32 -3.81 -22.56
C PHE A 206 8.88 -4.05 -23.06
N HIS A 207 7.98 -3.08 -22.96
CA HIS A 207 6.59 -3.22 -23.38
C HIS A 207 6.43 -3.36 -24.90
N ARG A 208 7.29 -2.72 -25.68
CA ARG A 208 7.32 -2.95 -27.14
C ARG A 208 7.65 -4.40 -27.48
N LYS A 209 8.54 -5.04 -26.69
CA LYS A 209 8.96 -6.43 -26.90
C LYS A 209 8.00 -7.45 -26.26
N TYR A 210 7.39 -7.08 -25.14
CA TYR A 210 6.56 -7.96 -24.32
C TYR A 210 5.28 -7.23 -23.87
N PRO A 211 4.30 -6.96 -24.77
CA PRO A 211 3.16 -6.10 -24.48
C PRO A 211 2.26 -6.62 -23.34
N ASP A 212 2.15 -7.93 -23.19
CA ASP A 212 1.27 -8.58 -22.20
C ASP A 212 1.98 -8.98 -20.90
N ARG A 213 3.26 -8.60 -20.73
CA ARG A 213 4.03 -8.97 -19.53
C ARG A 213 4.23 -7.79 -18.62
N SER A 214 4.01 -8.00 -17.31
CA SER A 214 4.47 -7.05 -16.29
C SER A 214 5.99 -7.01 -16.22
N PRO A 215 6.60 -5.83 -16.10
CA PRO A 215 8.05 -5.69 -15.97
C PRO A 215 8.59 -6.44 -14.76
N ASP A 216 9.62 -7.23 -14.96
CA ASP A 216 10.28 -8.02 -13.91
C ASP A 216 11.82 -7.88 -13.90
N TYR A 217 12.34 -6.96 -14.70
CA TYR A 217 13.78 -6.71 -14.90
C TYR A 217 14.46 -5.89 -13.78
N PHE A 218 13.72 -5.47 -12.77
CA PHE A 218 14.25 -4.59 -11.71
C PHE A 218 15.33 -5.26 -10.87
N ALA A 219 16.46 -4.58 -10.69
CA ALA A 219 17.59 -5.08 -9.91
C ALA A 219 17.29 -5.27 -8.42
N ASN A 220 16.26 -4.55 -7.90
CA ASN A 220 15.89 -4.58 -6.50
C ASN A 220 14.89 -5.69 -6.11
N ARG A 221 14.69 -6.71 -6.94
CA ARG A 221 13.75 -7.83 -6.66
C ARG A 221 14.05 -8.56 -5.35
N THR A 222 15.31 -8.59 -4.93
CA THR A 222 15.72 -9.17 -3.64
C THR A 222 15.12 -8.46 -2.43
N LEU A 223 14.68 -7.21 -2.60
CA LEU A 223 14.02 -6.38 -1.58
C LEU A 223 12.51 -6.63 -1.48
N TRP A 224 11.92 -7.34 -2.43
CA TRP A 224 10.47 -7.58 -2.46
C TRP A 224 10.04 -8.51 -1.35
N LEU A 225 8.91 -8.20 -0.74
CA LEU A 225 8.28 -9.06 0.25
C LEU A 225 7.70 -10.29 -0.47
N PRO A 226 7.96 -11.52 0.00
CA PRO A 226 7.52 -12.75 -0.65
C PRO A 226 6.00 -12.94 -0.63
#